data_2c2b5a5eb9db89871614e104df0e604a
#
_entry.id   2c2b5a5eb9db89871614e104df0e604a
#
_cell.length_a   1.000
_cell.length_b   1.000
_cell.length_c   1.000
_cell.angle_alpha   90.00
_cell.angle_beta   90.00
_cell.angle_gamma   90.00
#
_symmetry.space_group_name_H-M   'P 1'
#
loop_
_entity.id
_entity.type
_entity.pdbx_description
1 polymer ?
#
loop_
_entity_poly.entity_id
_entity_poly.type
_entity_poly.pdbx_seq_one_letter_code
_entity_poly.pdbx_strand_id
1 'polypeptide(L)'
;MSTGVIIVLIVILVGVVAAAAALVPRARGAMGGSGLKRRFGPEYDRTVARHDGDTKAAERELGERVQQHGSLQEQPLEPAAREQYQARWAAAQELFVDSPRQAVADVDQLLGEVAGARGFPGVEEYDKQFDALSVHHADHVHGYRRVHRVVQSRTNGTPDSQAGTEEMREAMLEARALFDDLIGADNGGGRGTGDSRGHTGRHTFGSFNKQAVKGS
;
A
#
# COMPACT_ATOMS: atom_id res chain seq x y z
N MET A 1 2.86 16.45 -54.77
CA MET A 1 3.72 15.54 -54.01
C MET A 1 3.96 14.29 -54.88
N SER A 2 5.22 13.87 -55.03
CA SER A 2 5.48 12.73 -55.89
C SER A 2 5.06 11.43 -55.20
N THR A 3 4.52 10.50 -55.95
CA THR A 3 4.06 9.16 -55.49
C THR A 3 5.14 8.45 -54.66
N GLY A 4 6.41 8.68 -54.97
CA GLY A 4 7.55 8.13 -54.22
C GLY A 4 7.64 8.66 -52.76
N VAL A 5 7.33 9.94 -52.51
CA VAL A 5 7.33 10.51 -51.14
C VAL A 5 6.23 9.91 -50.28
N ILE A 6 5.06 9.66 -50.89
CA ILE A 6 3.92 9.04 -50.16
C ILE A 6 4.26 7.61 -49.75
N ILE A 7 4.90 6.82 -50.66
CA ILE A 7 5.32 5.45 -50.37
C ILE A 7 6.33 5.42 -49.21
N VAL A 8 7.34 6.31 -49.26
CA VAL A 8 8.35 6.40 -48.18
C VAL A 8 7.69 6.73 -46.82
N LEU A 9 6.76 7.69 -46.77
CA LEU A 9 6.04 8.05 -45.57
C LEU A 9 5.20 6.90 -44.98
N ILE A 10 4.54 6.14 -45.87
CA ILE A 10 3.77 4.95 -45.46
C ILE A 10 4.69 3.87 -44.86
N VAL A 11 5.84 3.61 -45.48
CA VAL A 11 6.82 2.63 -44.98
C VAL A 11 7.38 3.04 -43.62
N ILE A 12 7.69 4.32 -43.45
CA ILE A 12 8.14 4.86 -42.14
C ILE A 12 7.03 4.70 -41.10
N LEU A 13 5.79 5.07 -41.40
CA LEU A 13 4.66 4.95 -40.51
C LEU A 13 4.42 3.49 -40.07
N VAL A 14 4.42 2.57 -41.02
CA VAL A 14 4.29 1.13 -40.74
C VAL A 14 5.46 0.62 -39.90
N GLY A 15 6.68 1.06 -40.16
CA GLY A 15 7.86 0.73 -39.35
C GLY A 15 7.74 1.24 -37.91
N VAL A 16 7.28 2.46 -37.72
CA VAL A 16 7.05 3.05 -36.36
C VAL A 16 5.93 2.31 -35.62
N VAL A 17 4.83 1.99 -36.29
CA VAL A 17 3.72 1.21 -35.71
C VAL A 17 4.16 -0.19 -35.32
N ALA A 18 4.93 -0.87 -36.19
CA ALA A 18 5.47 -2.20 -35.93
C ALA A 18 6.50 -2.17 -34.76
N ALA A 19 7.36 -1.15 -34.70
CA ALA A 19 8.30 -0.96 -33.60
C ALA A 19 7.57 -0.66 -32.27
N ALA A 20 6.54 0.18 -32.31
CA ALA A 20 5.69 0.45 -31.13
C ALA A 20 4.96 -0.82 -30.67
N ALA A 21 4.38 -1.60 -31.57
CA ALA A 21 3.72 -2.88 -31.30
C ALA A 21 4.68 -3.94 -30.72
N ALA A 22 5.95 -3.93 -31.12
CA ALA A 22 6.98 -4.85 -30.60
C ALA A 22 7.54 -4.42 -29.24
N LEU A 23 7.50 -3.11 -28.90
CA LEU A 23 7.96 -2.57 -27.63
C LEU A 23 6.90 -2.68 -26.51
N VAL A 24 5.61 -2.63 -26.86
CA VAL A 24 4.49 -2.76 -25.91
C VAL A 24 4.51 -4.09 -25.13
N PRO A 25 4.73 -5.28 -25.74
CA PRO A 25 4.83 -6.52 -24.97
C PRO A 25 6.08 -6.61 -24.09
N ARG A 26 7.17 -5.96 -24.46
CA ARG A 26 8.40 -5.94 -23.65
C ARG A 26 8.25 -5.09 -22.37
N ALA A 27 7.56 -3.95 -22.45
CA ALA A 27 7.19 -3.17 -21.27
C ALA A 27 6.20 -3.93 -20.35
N ARG A 28 5.29 -4.72 -20.94
CA ARG A 28 4.40 -5.63 -20.21
C ARG A 28 5.10 -6.87 -19.63
N GLY A 29 6.17 -7.35 -20.26
CA GLY A 29 6.97 -8.48 -19.79
C GLY A 29 7.95 -8.16 -18.67
N ALA A 30 8.20 -6.89 -18.35
CA ALA A 30 9.14 -6.48 -17.32
C ALA A 30 8.61 -6.71 -15.89
N MET A 31 7.32 -6.99 -15.71
CA MET A 31 6.73 -7.43 -14.44
C MET A 31 6.12 -8.83 -14.58
N GLY A 32 6.96 -9.85 -14.82
CA GLY A 32 6.55 -11.25 -14.71
C GLY A 32 6.08 -11.57 -13.27
N GLY A 33 5.39 -12.70 -13.09
CA GLY A 33 4.75 -13.09 -11.83
C GLY A 33 5.59 -12.91 -10.56
N SER A 34 6.91 -13.17 -10.65
CA SER A 34 7.83 -12.94 -9.50
C SER A 34 7.99 -11.46 -9.14
N GLY A 35 7.90 -10.55 -10.10
CA GLY A 35 7.94 -9.10 -9.86
C GLY A 35 6.65 -8.60 -9.21
N LEU A 36 5.49 -9.06 -9.72
CA LEU A 36 4.19 -8.77 -9.14
C LEU A 36 4.06 -9.34 -7.74
N LYS A 37 4.47 -10.59 -7.52
CA LYS A 37 4.44 -11.21 -6.18
C LYS A 37 5.28 -10.43 -5.17
N ARG A 38 6.44 -9.92 -5.55
CA ARG A 38 7.28 -9.09 -4.68
C ARG A 38 6.66 -7.73 -4.39
N ARG A 39 6.01 -7.11 -5.40
CA ARG A 39 5.38 -5.80 -5.25
C ARG A 39 4.14 -5.84 -4.39
N PHE A 40 3.29 -6.83 -4.60
CA PHE A 40 1.98 -6.93 -3.96
C PHE A 40 1.99 -7.78 -2.67
N GLY A 41 3.07 -8.50 -2.38
CA GLY A 41 3.18 -9.30 -1.17
C GLY A 41 1.95 -10.18 -0.92
N PRO A 42 1.30 -10.09 0.26
CA PRO A 42 0.12 -10.88 0.59
C PRO A 42 -1.09 -10.62 -0.33
N GLU A 43 -1.18 -9.43 -0.93
CA GLU A 43 -2.27 -9.09 -1.86
C GLU A 43 -2.21 -9.90 -3.15
N TYR A 44 -1.01 -10.30 -3.60
CA TYR A 44 -0.85 -11.21 -4.73
C TYR A 44 -1.56 -12.55 -4.49
N ASP A 45 -1.28 -13.19 -3.36
CA ASP A 45 -1.86 -14.48 -3.03
C ASP A 45 -3.40 -14.40 -2.84
N ARG A 46 -3.89 -13.28 -2.29
CA ARG A 46 -5.33 -13.00 -2.20
C ARG A 46 -5.98 -12.82 -3.57
N THR A 47 -5.31 -12.13 -4.48
CA THR A 47 -5.82 -11.95 -5.85
C THR A 47 -5.86 -13.29 -6.59
N VAL A 48 -4.85 -14.14 -6.44
CA VAL A 48 -4.85 -15.51 -6.99
C VAL A 48 -6.02 -16.32 -6.42
N ALA A 49 -6.28 -16.23 -5.11
CA ALA A 49 -7.42 -16.91 -4.50
C ALA A 49 -8.78 -16.42 -5.03
N ARG A 50 -8.93 -15.10 -5.32
CA ARG A 50 -10.16 -14.55 -5.93
C ARG A 50 -10.39 -15.05 -7.37
N HIS A 51 -9.33 -15.43 -8.05
CA HIS A 51 -9.39 -16.03 -9.39
C HIS A 51 -9.35 -17.56 -9.37
N ASP A 52 -9.82 -18.18 -8.26
CA ASP A 52 -9.89 -19.64 -8.13
C ASP A 52 -8.56 -20.36 -8.40
N GLY A 53 -7.44 -19.69 -8.15
CA GLY A 53 -6.09 -20.20 -8.39
C GLY A 53 -5.53 -19.91 -9.78
N ASP A 54 -6.27 -19.22 -10.66
CA ASP A 54 -5.74 -18.79 -11.96
C ASP A 54 -4.73 -17.64 -11.80
N THR A 55 -3.47 -18.04 -11.67
CA THR A 55 -2.33 -17.13 -11.53
C THR A 55 -2.22 -16.15 -12.69
N LYS A 56 -2.53 -16.59 -13.94
CA LYS A 56 -2.44 -15.70 -15.10
C LYS A 56 -3.52 -14.61 -15.09
N ALA A 57 -4.73 -14.96 -14.66
CA ALA A 57 -5.81 -13.98 -14.51
C ALA A 57 -5.48 -12.97 -13.41
N ALA A 58 -4.97 -13.45 -12.27
CA ALA A 58 -4.53 -12.58 -11.16
C ALA A 58 -3.38 -11.65 -11.58
N GLU A 59 -2.36 -12.16 -12.26
CA GLU A 59 -1.23 -11.37 -12.76
C GLU A 59 -1.66 -10.31 -13.77
N ARG A 60 -2.64 -10.62 -14.63
CA ARG A 60 -3.21 -9.64 -15.55
C ARG A 60 -3.90 -8.51 -14.79
N GLU A 61 -4.76 -8.82 -13.82
CA GLU A 61 -5.44 -7.83 -12.99
C GLU A 61 -4.43 -6.94 -12.25
N LEU A 62 -3.45 -7.54 -11.56
CA LEU A 62 -2.42 -6.78 -10.84
C LEU A 62 -1.55 -5.93 -11.78
N GLY A 63 -1.27 -6.44 -12.99
CA GLY A 63 -0.58 -5.67 -14.03
C GLY A 63 -1.38 -4.46 -14.52
N GLU A 64 -2.69 -4.60 -14.65
CA GLU A 64 -3.61 -3.51 -15.01
C GLU A 64 -3.65 -2.44 -13.90
N ARG A 65 -3.70 -2.84 -12.62
CA ARG A 65 -3.62 -1.89 -11.48
C ARG A 65 -2.32 -1.09 -11.51
N VAL A 66 -1.19 -1.74 -11.76
CA VAL A 66 0.09 -1.03 -11.90
C VAL A 66 0.10 -0.10 -13.10
N GLN A 67 -0.49 -0.48 -14.22
CA GLN A 67 -0.58 0.37 -15.40
C GLN A 67 -1.43 1.61 -15.14
N GLN A 68 -2.53 1.47 -14.41
CA GLN A 68 -3.46 2.56 -14.12
C GLN A 68 -2.96 3.48 -13.02
N HIS A 69 -2.37 2.94 -11.96
CA HIS A 69 -2.07 3.67 -10.73
C HIS A 69 -0.58 3.79 -10.41
N GLY A 70 0.29 3.06 -11.10
CA GLY A 70 1.72 3.00 -10.76
C GLY A 70 2.48 4.33 -10.90
N SER A 71 1.95 5.29 -11.66
CA SER A 71 2.51 6.63 -11.82
C SER A 71 1.97 7.66 -10.83
N LEU A 72 1.00 7.28 -9.98
CA LEU A 72 0.46 8.16 -8.96
C LEU A 72 1.58 8.61 -8.01
N GLN A 73 1.58 9.90 -7.69
CA GLN A 73 2.52 10.49 -6.73
C GLN A 73 1.74 10.95 -5.51
N GLU A 74 2.14 10.46 -4.36
CA GLU A 74 1.49 10.85 -3.11
C GLU A 74 1.74 12.31 -2.78
N GLN A 75 0.67 13.00 -2.36
CA GLN A 75 0.72 14.38 -1.93
C GLN A 75 1.13 14.45 -0.44
N PRO A 76 1.97 15.41 -0.04
CA PRO A 76 2.25 15.61 1.37
C PRO A 76 1.01 16.09 2.13
N LEU A 77 0.85 15.62 3.37
CA LEU A 77 -0.20 16.13 4.26
C LEU A 77 0.29 17.37 4.99
N GLU A 78 -0.55 18.41 4.99
CA GLU A 78 -0.31 19.58 5.83
C GLU A 78 -0.29 19.18 7.32
N PRO A 79 0.61 19.75 8.15
CA PRO A 79 0.73 19.38 9.56
C PRO A 79 -0.57 19.43 10.33
N ALA A 80 -1.38 20.47 10.12
CA ALA A 80 -2.68 20.60 10.78
C ALA A 80 -3.69 19.51 10.37
N ALA A 81 -3.69 19.11 9.09
CA ALA A 81 -4.52 18.00 8.61
C ALA A 81 -4.09 16.67 9.24
N ARG A 82 -2.77 16.45 9.34
CA ARG A 82 -2.22 15.25 10.01
C ARG A 82 -2.68 15.16 11.46
N GLU A 83 -2.58 16.25 12.22
CA GLU A 83 -3.04 16.31 13.61
C GLU A 83 -4.54 16.03 13.72
N GLN A 84 -5.36 16.57 12.83
CA GLN A 84 -6.80 16.30 12.79
C GLN A 84 -7.11 14.83 12.51
N TYR A 85 -6.42 14.19 11.56
CA TYR A 85 -6.61 12.77 11.27
C TYR A 85 -6.18 11.89 12.46
N GLN A 86 -5.07 12.23 13.13
CA GLN A 86 -4.65 11.54 14.35
C GLN A 86 -5.66 11.66 15.49
N ALA A 87 -6.21 12.85 15.70
CA ALA A 87 -7.25 13.08 16.69
C ALA A 87 -8.53 12.28 16.38
N ARG A 88 -8.95 12.23 15.10
CA ARG A 88 -10.12 11.43 14.68
C ARG A 88 -9.87 9.93 14.87
N TRP A 89 -8.67 9.45 14.59
CA TRP A 89 -8.31 8.06 14.88
C TRP A 89 -8.42 7.74 16.37
N ALA A 90 -7.88 8.60 17.24
CA ALA A 90 -7.96 8.43 18.69
C ALA A 90 -9.42 8.43 19.16
N ALA A 91 -10.25 9.34 18.67
CA ALA A 91 -11.68 9.38 18.98
C ALA A 91 -12.41 8.10 18.55
N ALA A 92 -12.08 7.53 17.38
CA ALA A 92 -12.66 6.26 16.95
C ALA A 92 -12.24 5.10 17.86
N GLN A 93 -10.99 5.10 18.36
CA GLN A 93 -10.56 4.09 19.33
C GLN A 93 -11.31 4.19 20.67
N GLU A 94 -11.55 5.39 21.17
CA GLU A 94 -12.36 5.62 22.38
C GLU A 94 -13.80 5.18 22.15
N LEU A 95 -14.39 5.56 21.00
CA LEU A 95 -15.76 5.20 20.64
C LEU A 95 -15.95 3.68 20.51
N PHE A 96 -14.90 2.93 20.19
CA PHE A 96 -14.98 1.47 20.00
C PHE A 96 -15.46 0.74 21.28
N VAL A 97 -15.20 1.26 22.44
CA VAL A 97 -15.63 0.66 23.74
C VAL A 97 -17.15 0.61 23.85
N ASP A 98 -17.83 1.70 23.48
CA ASP A 98 -19.28 1.84 23.64
C ASP A 98 -20.05 1.52 22.35
N SER A 99 -19.43 1.77 21.21
CA SER A 99 -20.07 1.66 19.89
C SER A 99 -19.12 1.10 18.82
N PRO A 100 -18.72 -0.18 18.90
CA PRO A 100 -17.72 -0.77 18.00
C PRO A 100 -18.04 -0.60 16.52
N ARG A 101 -19.30 -0.75 16.15
CA ARG A 101 -19.76 -0.61 14.75
C ARG A 101 -19.59 0.82 14.23
N GLN A 102 -19.91 1.81 15.05
CA GLN A 102 -19.77 3.20 14.64
C GLN A 102 -18.28 3.53 14.50
N ALA A 103 -17.46 3.10 15.45
CA ALA A 103 -16.02 3.30 15.41
C ALA A 103 -15.40 2.73 14.13
N VAL A 104 -15.79 1.51 13.71
CA VAL A 104 -15.30 0.90 12.47
C VAL A 104 -15.76 1.68 11.25
N ALA A 105 -17.01 2.20 11.24
CA ALA A 105 -17.51 3.03 10.15
C ALA A 105 -16.75 4.36 10.05
N ASP A 106 -16.45 4.98 11.19
CA ASP A 106 -15.66 6.22 11.26
C ASP A 106 -14.22 5.99 10.76
N VAL A 107 -13.64 4.81 11.06
CA VAL A 107 -12.30 4.42 10.55
C VAL A 107 -12.33 4.15 9.05
N ASP A 108 -13.36 3.50 8.51
CA ASP A 108 -13.50 3.28 7.06
C ASP A 108 -13.51 4.62 6.30
N GLN A 109 -14.36 5.54 6.75
CA GLN A 109 -14.44 6.88 6.19
C GLN A 109 -13.12 7.64 6.34
N LEU A 110 -12.51 7.59 7.51
CA LEU A 110 -11.24 8.27 7.80
C LEU A 110 -10.12 7.81 6.88
N LEU A 111 -9.97 6.50 6.67
CA LEU A 111 -8.97 5.94 5.76
C LEU A 111 -9.18 6.41 4.32
N GLY A 112 -10.42 6.41 3.84
CA GLY A 112 -10.75 6.90 2.51
C GLY A 112 -10.44 8.39 2.33
N GLU A 113 -10.73 9.23 3.34
CA GLU A 113 -10.43 10.65 3.32
C GLU A 113 -8.93 10.94 3.36
N VAL A 114 -8.18 10.24 4.23
CA VAL A 114 -6.71 10.37 4.28
C VAL A 114 -6.08 9.96 2.96
N ALA A 115 -6.52 8.85 2.38
CA ALA A 115 -6.06 8.43 1.06
C ALA A 115 -6.36 9.48 -0.01
N GLY A 116 -7.59 10.04 -0.04
CA GLY A 116 -7.95 11.13 -0.95
C GLY A 116 -7.07 12.36 -0.77
N ALA A 117 -6.79 12.77 0.47
CA ALA A 117 -5.88 13.89 0.78
C ALA A 117 -4.43 13.60 0.36
N ARG A 118 -4.04 12.33 0.27
CA ARG A 118 -2.74 11.88 -0.26
C ARG A 118 -2.69 11.82 -1.79
N GLY A 119 -3.80 12.13 -2.48
CA GLY A 119 -3.88 12.14 -3.94
C GLY A 119 -4.35 10.81 -4.57
N PHE A 120 -4.80 9.86 -3.76
CA PHE A 120 -5.49 8.67 -4.25
C PHE A 120 -6.92 9.00 -4.70
N PRO A 121 -7.60 8.15 -5.49
CA PRO A 121 -9.02 8.33 -5.84
C PRO A 121 -9.89 8.62 -4.61
N GLY A 122 -10.99 9.32 -4.80
CA GLY A 122 -11.88 9.72 -3.70
C GLY A 122 -12.60 8.54 -3.04
N VAL A 123 -13.10 8.78 -1.83
CA VAL A 123 -13.81 7.76 -1.01
C VAL A 123 -15.07 7.22 -1.70
N GLU A 124 -15.69 7.99 -2.59
CA GLU A 124 -16.84 7.57 -3.40
C GLU A 124 -16.51 6.53 -4.48
N GLU A 125 -15.23 6.34 -4.80
CA GLU A 125 -14.73 5.38 -5.77
C GLU A 125 -13.88 4.29 -5.09
N TYR A 126 -14.45 3.65 -4.06
CA TYR A 126 -13.73 2.69 -3.21
C TYR A 126 -12.88 1.69 -3.99
N ASP A 127 -13.42 1.05 -5.03
CA ASP A 127 -12.68 0.04 -5.79
C ASP A 127 -11.43 0.62 -6.46
N LYS A 128 -11.54 1.80 -7.06
CA LYS A 128 -10.38 2.48 -7.67
C LYS A 128 -9.38 2.95 -6.62
N GLN A 129 -9.87 3.47 -5.49
CA GLN A 129 -9.02 3.87 -4.38
C GLN A 129 -8.26 2.67 -3.81
N PHE A 130 -8.96 1.56 -3.60
CA PHE A 130 -8.37 0.33 -3.13
C PHE A 130 -7.32 -0.21 -4.10
N ASP A 131 -7.62 -0.22 -5.41
CA ASP A 131 -6.68 -0.67 -6.44
C ASP A 131 -5.41 0.19 -6.46
N ALA A 132 -5.54 1.51 -6.36
CA ALA A 132 -4.42 2.43 -6.27
C ALA A 132 -3.60 2.22 -4.99
N LEU A 133 -4.25 2.11 -3.83
CA LEU A 133 -3.60 1.81 -2.55
C LEU A 133 -2.88 0.46 -2.58
N SER A 134 -3.45 -0.57 -3.23
CA SER A 134 -2.82 -1.88 -3.35
C SER A 134 -1.51 -1.86 -4.15
N VAL A 135 -1.32 -0.86 -5.02
CA VAL A 135 -0.09 -0.67 -5.80
C VAL A 135 1.02 0.00 -4.97
N HIS A 136 0.66 0.90 -4.05
CA HIS A 136 1.61 1.73 -3.28
C HIS A 136 1.80 1.24 -1.85
N HIS A 137 0.75 0.69 -1.22
CA HIS A 137 0.70 0.23 0.18
C HIS A 137 0.25 -1.23 0.28
N ALA A 138 0.77 -2.10 -0.58
CA ALA A 138 0.35 -3.49 -0.71
C ALA A 138 0.35 -4.29 0.60
N ASP A 139 1.33 -4.00 1.47
CA ASP A 139 1.50 -4.71 2.74
C ASP A 139 0.41 -4.36 3.78
N HIS A 140 -0.19 -3.17 3.67
CA HIS A 140 -1.12 -2.63 4.67
C HIS A 140 -2.56 -2.46 4.16
N VAL A 141 -2.79 -2.49 2.84
CA VAL A 141 -4.12 -2.24 2.24
C VAL A 141 -5.19 -3.25 2.67
N HIS A 142 -4.79 -4.43 3.11
CA HIS A 142 -5.75 -5.46 3.54
C HIS A 142 -6.58 -5.05 4.76
N GLY A 143 -6.02 -4.24 5.66
CA GLY A 143 -6.76 -3.69 6.80
C GLY A 143 -7.92 -2.80 6.35
N TYR A 144 -7.72 -1.96 5.34
CA TYR A 144 -8.79 -1.15 4.75
C TYR A 144 -9.90 -2.00 4.14
N ARG A 145 -9.54 -3.03 3.35
CA ARG A 145 -10.54 -3.99 2.83
C ARG A 145 -11.35 -4.65 3.95
N ARG A 146 -10.70 -5.01 5.05
CA ARG A 146 -11.36 -5.68 6.17
C ARG A 146 -12.35 -4.77 6.87
N VAL A 147 -11.95 -3.54 7.19
CA VAL A 147 -12.83 -2.50 7.75
C VAL A 147 -14.02 -2.25 6.83
N HIS A 148 -13.79 -2.00 5.54
CA HIS A 148 -14.84 -1.75 4.57
C HIS A 148 -15.83 -2.91 4.46
N ARG A 149 -15.35 -4.16 4.45
CA ARG A 149 -16.21 -5.35 4.45
C ARG A 149 -17.10 -5.43 5.69
N VAL A 150 -16.55 -5.16 6.86
CA VAL A 150 -17.31 -5.12 8.11
C VAL A 150 -18.41 -4.08 8.05
N VAL A 151 -18.15 -2.92 7.49
CA VAL A 151 -19.15 -1.85 7.29
C VAL A 151 -20.23 -2.30 6.30
N GLN A 152 -19.86 -2.90 5.18
CA GLN A 152 -20.80 -3.37 4.14
C GLN A 152 -21.65 -4.56 4.60
N SER A 153 -21.13 -5.46 5.43
CA SER A 153 -21.88 -6.61 5.96
C SER A 153 -23.07 -6.20 6.86
N ARG A 154 -23.11 -4.93 7.31
CA ARG A 154 -24.21 -4.34 8.12
C ARG A 154 -25.55 -4.38 7.40
N THR A 155 -25.58 -4.31 6.08
CA THR A 155 -26.82 -4.36 5.30
C THR A 155 -27.50 -5.73 5.36
N ASN A 156 -26.81 -6.77 5.83
CA ASN A 156 -27.30 -8.15 5.85
C ASN A 156 -27.78 -8.66 7.23
N GLY A 157 -27.89 -7.78 8.25
CA GLY A 157 -28.66 -8.07 9.47
C GLY A 157 -28.05 -9.09 10.45
N THR A 158 -26.74 -9.28 10.48
CA THR A 158 -26.11 -10.14 11.49
C THR A 158 -26.16 -9.50 12.89
N PRO A 159 -26.64 -10.20 13.94
CA PRO A 159 -26.72 -9.66 15.29
C PRO A 159 -25.34 -9.32 15.87
N ASP A 160 -25.31 -8.37 16.81
CA ASP A 160 -24.14 -8.07 17.65
C ASP A 160 -23.75 -9.30 18.48
N SER A 161 -22.95 -10.19 17.92
CA SER A 161 -22.32 -11.27 18.67
C SER A 161 -20.94 -10.84 19.15
N GLN A 162 -20.47 -11.39 20.25
CA GLN A 162 -19.10 -11.16 20.74
C GLN A 162 -18.06 -11.49 19.66
N ALA A 163 -18.34 -12.48 18.81
CA ALA A 163 -17.51 -12.81 17.64
C ALA A 163 -17.44 -11.64 16.64
N GLY A 164 -18.55 -10.92 16.41
CA GLY A 164 -18.56 -9.75 15.54
C GLY A 164 -17.77 -8.58 16.10
N THR A 165 -17.76 -8.37 17.43
CA THR A 165 -16.95 -7.35 18.08
C THR A 165 -15.45 -7.65 17.97
N GLU A 166 -15.07 -8.90 18.12
CA GLU A 166 -13.68 -9.33 17.94
C GLU A 166 -13.19 -9.14 16.50
N GLU A 167 -14.02 -9.49 15.52
CA GLU A 167 -13.71 -9.23 14.11
C GLU A 167 -13.51 -7.73 13.83
N MET A 168 -14.36 -6.88 14.41
CA MET A 168 -14.24 -5.42 14.32
C MET A 168 -12.95 -4.92 14.96
N ARG A 169 -12.58 -5.46 16.12
CA ARG A 169 -11.33 -5.11 16.80
C ARG A 169 -10.11 -5.46 15.96
N GLU A 170 -10.07 -6.66 15.41
CA GLU A 170 -9.00 -7.10 14.52
C GLU A 170 -8.93 -6.23 13.25
N ALA A 171 -10.09 -5.90 12.64
CA ALA A 171 -10.13 -5.04 11.48
C ALA A 171 -9.52 -3.66 11.76
N MET A 172 -9.81 -3.05 12.92
CA MET A 172 -9.21 -1.79 13.33
C MET A 172 -7.70 -1.90 13.58
N LEU A 173 -7.23 -3.00 14.18
CA LEU A 173 -5.79 -3.21 14.40
C LEU A 173 -5.03 -3.32 13.09
N GLU A 174 -5.58 -4.05 12.11
CA GLU A 174 -4.97 -4.17 10.78
C GLU A 174 -5.02 -2.85 10.00
N ALA A 175 -6.12 -2.10 10.11
CA ALA A 175 -6.30 -0.81 9.46
C ALA A 175 -5.33 0.25 9.99
N ARG A 176 -4.90 0.13 11.26
CA ARG A 176 -3.94 1.04 11.87
C ARG A 176 -2.63 1.11 11.09
N ALA A 177 -2.14 0.00 10.58
CA ALA A 177 -0.90 -0.04 9.83
C ALA A 177 -0.98 0.81 8.54
N LEU A 178 -2.10 0.75 7.81
CA LEU A 178 -2.31 1.61 6.64
C LEU A 178 -2.44 3.08 7.04
N PHE A 179 -3.19 3.36 8.11
CA PHE A 179 -3.33 4.73 8.61
C PHE A 179 -1.98 5.35 8.96
N ASP A 180 -1.14 4.64 9.73
CA ASP A 180 0.19 5.11 10.12
C ASP A 180 1.11 5.32 8.91
N ASP A 181 1.01 4.46 7.90
CA ASP A 181 1.76 4.60 6.65
C ASP A 181 1.32 5.85 5.87
N LEU A 182 0.01 6.06 5.71
CA LEU A 182 -0.54 7.22 5.00
C LEU A 182 -0.23 8.56 5.68
N ILE A 183 -0.23 8.63 7.02
CA ILE A 183 0.10 9.87 7.73
C ILE A 183 1.60 10.06 7.97
N GLY A 184 2.38 8.99 7.93
CA GLY A 184 3.81 8.99 8.23
C GLY A 184 4.73 9.18 7.02
N ALA A 185 4.25 9.03 5.79
CA ALA A 185 5.06 8.99 4.58
C ALA A 185 5.93 10.24 4.34
N ASP A 186 5.59 11.38 4.94
CA ASP A 186 6.35 12.63 4.78
C ASP A 186 7.62 12.69 5.66
N ASN A 187 7.76 11.82 6.65
CA ASN A 187 8.95 11.77 7.52
C ASN A 187 10.06 10.88 6.98
N GLY A 188 9.87 10.26 5.83
CA GLY A 188 10.76 9.26 5.22
C GLY A 188 11.15 9.53 3.79
N GLY A 189 11.50 10.75 3.44
CA GLY A 189 12.23 11.06 2.20
C GLY A 189 13.62 10.44 2.19
N GLY A 190 13.74 9.12 2.34
CA GLY A 190 15.00 8.40 2.39
C GLY A 190 14.85 6.95 2.79
N ARG A 191 14.14 6.14 2.00
CA ARG A 191 14.48 4.71 1.95
C ARG A 191 15.83 4.60 1.26
N GLY A 192 16.89 4.99 2.01
CA GLY A 192 18.27 4.74 1.68
C GLY A 192 18.45 3.25 1.55
N THR A 193 18.77 2.80 0.34
CA THR A 193 19.46 1.55 0.09
C THR A 193 20.51 1.37 1.17
N GLY A 194 20.32 0.36 2.03
CA GLY A 194 21.25 0.02 3.10
C GLY A 194 22.64 -0.28 2.53
N ASP A 195 23.50 0.71 2.61
CA ASP A 195 24.95 0.51 2.46
C ASP A 195 25.48 -0.09 3.76
N SER A 196 25.52 -1.42 3.78
CA SER A 196 26.16 -2.20 4.82
C SER A 196 27.67 -2.10 4.66
N ARG A 197 28.26 -0.92 4.94
CA ARG A 197 29.70 -0.83 5.13
C ARG A 197 30.02 -1.12 6.59
N GLY A 198 30.59 -2.31 6.79
CA GLY A 198 31.12 -2.78 8.05
C GLY A 198 32.05 -1.75 8.69
N HIS A 199 31.68 -1.32 9.88
CA HIS A 199 32.59 -0.65 10.79
C HIS A 199 33.08 -1.70 11.78
N THR A 200 34.24 -2.32 11.46
CA THR A 200 35.05 -3.12 12.39
C THR A 200 35.64 -2.18 13.42
N GLY A 201 34.90 -1.86 14.45
CA GLY A 201 35.36 -1.21 15.66
C GLY A 201 36.04 -2.21 16.57
N ARG A 202 37.38 -2.20 16.54
CA ARG A 202 38.26 -2.93 17.44
C ARG A 202 38.10 -2.37 18.86
N HIS A 203 37.38 -3.06 19.72
CA HIS A 203 37.38 -2.75 21.15
C HIS A 203 38.60 -3.43 21.80
N THR A 204 39.61 -2.61 22.09
CA THR A 204 40.70 -2.94 22.99
C THR A 204 40.19 -3.04 24.42
N PHE A 205 40.25 -4.24 24.98
CA PHE A 205 39.99 -4.51 26.38
C PHE A 205 41.08 -3.84 27.23
N GLY A 206 40.72 -2.78 27.93
CA GLY A 206 41.52 -2.15 28.97
C GLY A 206 41.52 -3.01 30.24
N SER A 207 42.69 -3.49 30.60
CA SER A 207 43.03 -4.24 31.82
C SER A 207 42.64 -3.40 33.05
N PHE A 208 41.71 -3.88 33.90
CA PHE A 208 41.47 -3.32 35.24
C PHE A 208 42.45 -3.94 36.24
N ASN A 209 43.36 -3.09 36.71
CA ASN A 209 44.34 -3.40 37.74
C ASN A 209 43.64 -3.50 39.11
N LYS A 210 43.89 -4.67 39.74
CA LYS A 210 43.40 -5.05 41.07
C LYS A 210 44.38 -4.51 42.09
N GLN A 211 44.05 -3.41 42.79
CA GLN A 211 44.79 -3.00 43.98
C GLN A 211 44.01 -3.38 45.24
N ALA A 212 44.62 -4.29 45.98
CA ALA A 212 44.26 -4.67 47.32
C ALA A 212 44.61 -3.53 48.30
N VAL A 213 43.70 -3.13 49.15
CA VAL A 213 43.99 -2.36 50.35
C VAL A 213 43.80 -3.29 51.55
N LYS A 214 44.90 -3.46 52.26
CA LYS A 214 45.04 -4.18 53.53
C LYS A 214 45.17 -3.10 54.57
N GLY A 215 44.50 -3.26 55.74
CA GLY A 215 44.96 -2.59 56.93
C GLY A 215 43.88 -2.01 57.81
N SER A 216 43.78 -2.59 58.94
CA SER A 216 43.56 -2.27 60.33
C SER A 216 42.14 -2.04 60.76
#